data_fd1f8f58c127e992f4f21df877feff61
#
_entry.id   fd1f8f58c127e992f4f21df877feff61
#
_cell.length_a   1.000
_cell.length_b   1.000
_cell.length_c   1.000
_cell.angle_alpha   90.00
_cell.angle_beta   90.00
_cell.angle_gamma   90.00
#
_symmetry.space_group_name_H-M   'P 1'
#
loop_
_entity.id
_entity.type
_entity.pdbx_description
1 polymer ?
#
loop_
_entity_poly.entity_id
_entity_poly.type
_entity_poly.pdbx_seq_one_letter_code
_entity_poly.pdbx_strand_id
1 'polypeptide(L)'
;ICPALCEKSCVLKLSCDQPVTIRENEAAIVEAAFREGYIQVQHPQRNGKKVAVVGAGPAGLVVANQLNLKGYTVTLFDKDEAAGGLLRFGIPNFKLDKNVIDRRMKILAAEGIQFEMGVEIDVNHLPEGFDAYCICTGTPTARDLSIPGRELKGIHFALEMLAQQNRILEGQTFPKDKLVNAKGKKVLVIGGGDTGSDCIGTSVRQGATSVTQIEIMPKPPVGHNPSTPWPQWPVVFKTTSSHEEGCTRRWCLTSNQFLGKNGKVCLLYTSDAAD
;
A
#
# COMPACT_ATOMS: atom_id res chain seq x y z
N ILE A 1 -2.27 8.84 -4.71
CA ILE A 1 -1.72 7.52 -5.07
C ILE A 1 -2.04 7.10 -6.51
N CYS A 2 -2.83 7.86 -7.26
CA CYS A 2 -3.11 7.60 -8.67
C CYS A 2 -1.83 7.74 -9.51
N PRO A 3 -1.46 6.78 -10.40
CA PRO A 3 -0.27 6.86 -11.26
C PRO A 3 -0.41 7.87 -12.41
N ALA A 4 -1.58 8.50 -12.56
CA ALA A 4 -1.90 9.53 -13.56
C ALA A 4 -1.54 9.12 -15.00
N LEU A 5 -1.97 7.94 -15.43
CA LEU A 5 -1.74 7.44 -16.79
C LEU A 5 -2.39 8.34 -17.86
N CYS A 6 -3.53 8.95 -17.52
CA CYS A 6 -4.21 9.94 -18.36
C CYS A 6 -3.33 11.16 -18.66
N GLU A 7 -2.55 11.64 -17.67
CA GLU A 7 -1.60 12.73 -17.85
C GLU A 7 -0.39 12.29 -18.70
N LYS A 8 0.05 11.04 -18.55
CA LYS A 8 1.15 10.48 -19.36
C LYS A 8 0.78 10.36 -20.84
N SER A 9 -0.48 10.06 -21.12
CA SER A 9 -1.04 9.90 -22.47
C SER A 9 -1.66 11.17 -23.03
N CYS A 10 -1.57 12.30 -22.32
CA CYS A 10 -2.19 13.56 -22.72
C CYS A 10 -1.52 14.10 -23.99
N VAL A 11 -2.32 14.35 -25.03
CA VAL A 11 -1.82 14.86 -26.33
C VAL A 11 -1.30 16.30 -26.25
N LEU A 12 -1.65 17.07 -25.24
CA LEU A 12 -1.08 18.41 -25.03
C LEU A 12 0.44 18.37 -24.83
N LYS A 13 1.00 17.27 -24.36
CA LYS A 13 2.45 17.08 -24.29
C LYS A 13 3.15 17.15 -25.64
N LEU A 14 2.43 16.95 -26.74
CA LEU A 14 3.00 17.04 -28.08
C LEU A 14 3.24 18.50 -28.53
N SER A 15 2.53 19.45 -27.89
CA SER A 15 2.59 20.86 -28.29
C SER A 15 3.12 21.80 -27.20
N CYS A 16 2.90 21.51 -25.92
CA CYS A 16 3.25 22.42 -24.83
C CYS A 16 4.01 21.77 -23.65
N ASP A 17 4.54 20.58 -23.80
CA ASP A 17 5.32 19.83 -22.81
C ASP A 17 4.58 19.54 -21.45
N GLN A 18 3.38 20.08 -21.27
CA GLN A 18 2.62 19.90 -20.04
C GLN A 18 1.27 19.23 -20.32
N PRO A 19 0.94 18.15 -19.59
CA PRO A 19 -0.38 17.57 -19.67
C PRO A 19 -1.41 18.40 -18.91
N VAL A 20 -2.69 18.15 -19.15
CA VAL A 20 -3.74 18.56 -18.22
C VAL A 20 -3.52 17.90 -16.88
N THR A 21 -3.56 18.64 -15.78
CA THR A 21 -3.35 18.16 -14.40
C THR A 21 -4.60 17.43 -13.88
N ILE A 22 -4.95 16.32 -14.52
CA ILE A 22 -6.23 15.62 -14.28
C ILE A 22 -6.29 15.09 -12.84
N ARG A 23 -5.21 14.51 -12.35
CA ARG A 23 -5.13 13.97 -10.98
C ARG A 23 -5.35 15.05 -9.93
N GLU A 24 -4.72 16.21 -10.08
CA GLU A 24 -4.89 17.35 -9.18
C GLU A 24 -6.29 17.92 -9.26
N ASN A 25 -6.88 17.99 -10.47
CA ASN A 25 -8.26 18.43 -10.65
C ASN A 25 -9.25 17.48 -9.96
N GLU A 26 -9.09 16.17 -10.13
CA GLU A 26 -9.92 15.17 -9.43
C GLU A 26 -9.79 15.27 -7.91
N ALA A 27 -8.56 15.42 -7.41
CA ALA A 27 -8.32 15.61 -5.98
C ALA A 27 -8.96 16.91 -5.48
N ALA A 28 -8.80 18.01 -6.20
CA ALA A 28 -9.38 19.30 -5.83
C ALA A 28 -10.91 19.28 -5.81
N ILE A 29 -11.55 18.60 -6.77
CA ILE A 29 -13.02 18.41 -6.81
C ILE A 29 -13.49 17.67 -5.57
N VAL A 30 -12.85 16.55 -5.22
CA VAL A 30 -13.21 15.75 -4.04
C VAL A 30 -12.98 16.54 -2.76
N GLU A 31 -11.84 17.23 -2.62
CA GLU A 31 -11.56 18.04 -1.42
C GLU A 31 -12.56 19.21 -1.29
N ALA A 32 -12.90 19.87 -2.40
CA ALA A 32 -13.93 20.90 -2.40
C ALA A 32 -15.30 20.33 -2.00
N ALA A 33 -15.68 19.15 -2.51
CA ALA A 33 -16.95 18.52 -2.17
C ALA A 33 -17.06 18.20 -0.68
N PHE A 34 -15.97 17.77 -0.03
CA PHE A 34 -15.95 17.59 1.42
C PHE A 34 -16.01 18.92 2.17
N ARG A 35 -15.23 19.92 1.76
CA ARG A 35 -15.17 21.22 2.43
C ARG A 35 -16.51 21.97 2.35
N GLU A 36 -17.15 21.96 1.19
CA GLU A 36 -18.43 22.65 0.95
C GLU A 36 -19.65 21.82 1.40
N GLY A 37 -19.44 20.62 1.96
CA GLY A 37 -20.53 19.77 2.46
C GLY A 37 -21.40 19.14 1.37
N TYR A 38 -20.91 18.97 0.14
CA TYR A 38 -21.65 18.31 -0.93
C TYR A 38 -21.75 16.80 -0.74
N ILE A 39 -20.83 16.22 0.06
CA ILE A 39 -20.90 14.80 0.39
C ILE A 39 -21.89 14.62 1.55
N GLN A 40 -23.06 14.08 1.22
CA GLN A 40 -24.15 13.86 2.18
C GLN A 40 -24.18 12.40 2.62
N VAL A 41 -24.47 12.18 3.91
CA VAL A 41 -24.74 10.86 4.48
C VAL A 41 -26.06 10.33 3.90
N GLN A 42 -26.04 9.10 3.39
CA GLN A 42 -27.20 8.46 2.79
C GLN A 42 -27.82 7.45 3.77
N HIS A 43 -29.15 7.47 3.89
CA HIS A 43 -29.90 6.52 4.73
C HIS A 43 -30.83 5.66 3.87
N PRO A 44 -30.30 4.58 3.24
CA PRO A 44 -31.10 3.72 2.39
C PRO A 44 -32.16 2.98 3.19
N GLN A 45 -33.33 2.73 2.55
CA GLN A 45 -34.34 1.89 3.14
C GLN A 45 -33.82 0.46 3.31
N ARG A 46 -33.94 -0.10 4.53
CA ARG A 46 -33.45 -1.43 4.84
C ARG A 46 -34.36 -2.52 4.26
N ASN A 47 -33.73 -3.54 3.66
CA ASN A 47 -34.42 -4.69 3.06
C ASN A 47 -34.58 -5.89 4.01
N GLY A 48 -34.15 -5.74 5.29
CA GLY A 48 -34.24 -6.78 6.33
C GLY A 48 -33.12 -7.84 6.28
N LYS A 49 -32.25 -7.82 5.27
CA LYS A 49 -31.14 -8.77 5.13
C LYS A 49 -29.86 -8.25 5.74
N LYS A 50 -29.08 -9.16 6.38
CA LYS A 50 -27.81 -8.87 7.05
C LYS A 50 -26.65 -9.50 6.31
N VAL A 51 -25.58 -8.76 6.07
CA VAL A 51 -24.38 -9.25 5.40
C VAL A 51 -23.14 -8.97 6.26
N ALA A 52 -22.33 -10.00 6.47
CA ALA A 52 -21.01 -9.87 7.06
C ALA A 52 -19.96 -9.66 5.96
N VAL A 53 -19.09 -8.67 6.12
CA VAL A 53 -17.93 -8.45 5.27
C VAL A 53 -16.68 -8.69 6.10
N VAL A 54 -15.83 -9.62 5.69
CA VAL A 54 -14.59 -9.99 6.41
C VAL A 54 -13.40 -9.37 5.70
N GLY A 55 -12.77 -8.41 6.34
CA GLY A 55 -11.66 -7.59 5.84
C GLY A 55 -12.10 -6.16 5.53
N ALA A 56 -11.55 -5.19 6.26
CA ALA A 56 -11.83 -3.75 6.12
C ALA A 56 -10.79 -3.03 5.22
N GLY A 57 -10.14 -3.76 4.33
CA GLY A 57 -9.31 -3.19 3.28
C GLY A 57 -10.14 -2.53 2.15
N PRO A 58 -9.51 -2.00 1.09
CA PRO A 58 -10.21 -1.33 -0.02
C PRO A 58 -11.37 -2.12 -0.60
N ALA A 59 -11.19 -3.42 -0.81
CA ALA A 59 -12.23 -4.30 -1.36
C ALA A 59 -13.43 -4.40 -0.43
N GLY A 60 -13.19 -4.70 0.86
CA GLY A 60 -14.27 -4.82 1.85
C GLY A 60 -15.02 -3.52 2.07
N LEU A 61 -14.34 -2.39 2.09
CA LEU A 61 -14.96 -1.07 2.21
C LEU A 61 -15.88 -0.75 1.03
N VAL A 62 -15.48 -1.10 -0.21
CA VAL A 62 -16.31 -0.92 -1.39
C VAL A 62 -17.52 -1.84 -1.35
N VAL A 63 -17.33 -3.12 -1.01
CA VAL A 63 -18.43 -4.09 -0.88
C VAL A 63 -19.43 -3.63 0.18
N ALA A 64 -18.93 -3.25 1.38
CA ALA A 64 -19.77 -2.78 2.47
C ALA A 64 -20.59 -1.55 2.08
N ASN A 65 -19.96 -0.55 1.42
CA ASN A 65 -20.63 0.63 0.94
C ASN A 65 -21.73 0.29 -0.08
N GLN A 66 -21.41 -0.52 -1.09
CA GLN A 66 -22.37 -0.87 -2.15
C GLN A 66 -23.56 -1.68 -1.62
N LEU A 67 -23.34 -2.61 -0.71
CA LEU A 67 -24.40 -3.36 -0.06
C LEU A 67 -25.26 -2.47 0.83
N ASN A 68 -24.63 -1.58 1.62
CA ASN A 68 -25.35 -0.64 2.46
C ASN A 68 -26.27 0.26 1.62
N LEU A 69 -25.80 0.81 0.52
CA LEU A 69 -26.60 1.64 -0.40
C LEU A 69 -27.78 0.88 -1.03
N LYS A 70 -27.68 -0.45 -1.14
CA LYS A 70 -28.78 -1.33 -1.60
C LYS A 70 -29.72 -1.77 -0.48
N GLY A 71 -29.57 -1.21 0.73
CA GLY A 71 -30.46 -1.45 1.86
C GLY A 71 -30.10 -2.64 2.75
N TYR A 72 -28.99 -3.33 2.51
CA TYR A 72 -28.53 -4.38 3.42
C TYR A 72 -28.03 -3.80 4.74
N THR A 73 -28.23 -4.49 5.85
CA THR A 73 -27.53 -4.19 7.10
C THR A 73 -26.16 -4.85 7.04
N VAL A 74 -25.11 -4.04 7.08
CA VAL A 74 -23.75 -4.53 6.88
C VAL A 74 -22.93 -4.41 8.16
N THR A 75 -22.29 -5.52 8.56
CA THR A 75 -21.26 -5.53 9.59
C THR A 75 -19.93 -5.91 8.95
N LEU A 76 -18.92 -5.11 9.17
CA LEU A 76 -17.58 -5.25 8.61
C LEU A 76 -16.61 -5.60 9.72
N PHE A 77 -15.95 -6.76 9.58
CA PHE A 77 -14.98 -7.29 10.54
C PHE A 77 -13.57 -7.15 10.01
N ASP A 78 -12.63 -6.80 10.88
CA ASP A 78 -11.20 -6.86 10.56
C ASP A 78 -10.37 -7.19 11.80
N LYS A 79 -9.29 -7.95 11.62
CA LYS A 79 -8.34 -8.28 12.68
C LYS A 79 -7.49 -7.10 13.14
N ASP A 80 -7.29 -6.11 12.24
CA ASP A 80 -6.58 -4.89 12.58
C ASP A 80 -7.45 -3.95 13.43
N GLU A 81 -6.80 -3.11 14.21
CA GLU A 81 -7.43 -2.20 15.15
C GLU A 81 -8.22 -1.06 14.51
N ALA A 82 -8.02 -0.81 13.20
CA ALA A 82 -8.71 0.22 12.44
C ALA A 82 -8.93 -0.18 10.99
N ALA A 83 -10.01 0.32 10.40
CA ALA A 83 -10.34 0.08 9.00
C ALA A 83 -9.39 0.79 8.04
N GLY A 84 -9.21 0.23 6.84
CA GLY A 84 -8.40 0.77 5.76
C GLY A 84 -7.42 -0.25 5.17
N GLY A 85 -7.08 -1.31 5.89
CA GLY A 85 -6.14 -2.34 5.43
C GLY A 85 -4.83 -1.72 4.93
N LEU A 86 -4.37 -2.06 3.73
CA LEU A 86 -3.13 -1.51 3.17
C LEU A 86 -3.18 0.00 2.87
N LEU A 87 -4.35 0.61 2.73
CA LEU A 87 -4.44 2.09 2.64
C LEU A 87 -3.95 2.74 3.94
N ARG A 88 -4.27 2.15 5.10
CA ARG A 88 -3.86 2.64 6.42
C ARG A 88 -2.47 2.14 6.80
N PHE A 89 -2.25 0.84 6.74
CA PHE A 89 -1.06 0.20 7.30
C PHE A 89 0.06 -0.05 6.28
N GLY A 90 -0.24 -0.11 4.97
CA GLY A 90 0.76 -0.33 3.93
C GLY A 90 1.30 0.96 3.33
N ILE A 91 0.44 1.84 2.85
CA ILE A 91 0.82 3.09 2.19
C ILE A 91 1.37 4.08 3.24
N PRO A 92 2.57 4.67 3.04
CA PRO A 92 3.10 5.66 3.97
C PRO A 92 2.21 6.92 4.08
N ASN A 93 2.17 7.52 5.28
CA ASN A 93 1.36 8.71 5.53
C ASN A 93 1.71 9.89 4.60
N PHE A 94 2.96 10.01 4.20
CA PHE A 94 3.39 11.06 3.25
C PHE A 94 2.88 10.87 1.82
N LYS A 95 2.32 9.69 1.48
CA LYS A 95 1.62 9.42 0.21
C LYS A 95 0.11 9.44 0.35
N LEU A 96 -0.41 9.04 1.50
CA LEU A 96 -1.84 9.03 1.81
C LEU A 96 -2.04 9.37 3.28
N ASP A 97 -2.46 10.60 3.54
CA ASP A 97 -2.83 11.06 4.88
C ASP A 97 -4.00 10.24 5.42
N LYS A 98 -3.86 9.71 6.64
CA LYS A 98 -4.86 8.83 7.26
C LYS A 98 -6.16 9.57 7.59
N ASN A 99 -6.12 10.88 7.75
CA ASN A 99 -7.33 11.70 7.89
C ASN A 99 -8.29 11.55 6.70
N VAL A 100 -7.77 11.30 5.48
CA VAL A 100 -8.60 11.02 4.29
C VAL A 100 -9.39 9.72 4.44
N ILE A 101 -8.77 8.71 5.06
CA ILE A 101 -9.44 7.44 5.38
C ILE A 101 -10.47 7.67 6.47
N ASP A 102 -10.07 8.32 7.57
CA ASP A 102 -10.92 8.53 8.74
C ASP A 102 -12.20 9.30 8.40
N ARG A 103 -12.11 10.36 7.59
CA ARG A 103 -13.30 11.10 7.16
C ARG A 103 -14.25 10.21 6.35
N ARG A 104 -13.73 9.28 5.52
CA ARG A 104 -14.56 8.34 4.78
C ARG A 104 -15.21 7.31 5.70
N MET A 105 -14.46 6.80 6.69
CA MET A 105 -15.02 5.86 7.68
C MET A 105 -16.14 6.49 8.49
N LYS A 106 -16.02 7.77 8.88
CA LYS A 106 -17.08 8.52 9.58
C LYS A 106 -18.38 8.57 8.77
N ILE A 107 -18.29 8.77 7.46
CA ILE A 107 -19.47 8.78 6.58
C ILE A 107 -20.09 7.37 6.52
N LEU A 108 -19.30 6.35 6.27
CA LEU A 108 -19.78 4.97 6.18
C LEU A 108 -20.45 4.50 7.49
N ALA A 109 -19.89 4.88 8.64
CA ALA A 109 -20.50 4.60 9.92
C ALA A 109 -21.83 5.36 10.13
N ALA A 110 -21.87 6.64 9.74
CA ALA A 110 -23.08 7.45 9.80
C ALA A 110 -24.19 6.93 8.86
N GLU A 111 -23.82 6.30 7.75
CA GLU A 111 -24.71 5.61 6.83
C GLU A 111 -25.22 4.26 7.36
N GLY A 112 -24.73 3.82 8.54
CA GLY A 112 -25.18 2.64 9.26
C GLY A 112 -24.39 1.36 9.02
N ILE A 113 -23.18 1.43 8.48
CA ILE A 113 -22.24 0.30 8.45
C ILE A 113 -21.67 0.12 9.85
N GLN A 114 -21.75 -1.10 10.38
CA GLN A 114 -21.16 -1.47 11.67
C GLN A 114 -19.72 -1.94 11.45
N PHE A 115 -18.78 -1.43 12.26
CA PHE A 115 -17.37 -1.77 12.18
C PHE A 115 -16.96 -2.55 13.46
N GLU A 116 -16.56 -3.81 13.29
CA GLU A 116 -16.03 -4.70 14.33
C GLU A 116 -14.54 -4.89 14.11
N MET A 117 -13.74 -3.94 14.64
CA MET A 117 -12.28 -3.93 14.49
C MET A 117 -11.60 -4.70 15.61
N GLY A 118 -10.39 -5.25 15.33
CA GLY A 118 -9.66 -6.10 16.27
C GLY A 118 -10.24 -7.52 16.38
N VAL A 119 -11.12 -7.91 15.47
CA VAL A 119 -11.81 -9.20 15.45
C VAL A 119 -11.32 -10.05 14.28
N GLU A 120 -10.56 -11.09 14.59
CA GLU A 120 -10.13 -12.07 13.59
C GLU A 120 -11.23 -13.11 13.36
N ILE A 121 -11.70 -13.24 12.12
CA ILE A 121 -12.70 -14.22 11.74
C ILE A 121 -12.03 -15.44 11.12
N ASP A 122 -12.26 -16.61 11.70
CA ASP A 122 -11.93 -17.88 11.05
C ASP A 122 -12.98 -18.16 9.96
N VAL A 123 -12.51 -18.29 8.73
CA VAL A 123 -13.38 -18.57 7.57
C VAL A 123 -14.09 -19.94 7.65
N ASN A 124 -13.61 -20.85 8.51
CA ASN A 124 -14.26 -22.14 8.78
C ASN A 124 -15.35 -22.01 9.86
N HIS A 125 -15.35 -20.93 10.64
CA HIS A 125 -16.29 -20.65 11.73
C HIS A 125 -16.81 -19.23 11.62
N LEU A 126 -17.66 -19.00 10.61
CA LEU A 126 -18.23 -17.68 10.35
C LEU A 126 -19.21 -17.25 11.45
N PRO A 127 -19.30 -15.95 11.80
CA PRO A 127 -20.22 -15.46 12.82
C PRO A 127 -21.67 -15.72 12.40
N GLU A 128 -22.51 -16.13 13.35
CA GLU A 128 -23.91 -16.43 13.10
C GLU A 128 -24.77 -15.16 12.93
N GLY A 129 -25.97 -15.31 12.38
CA GLY A 129 -26.98 -14.25 12.30
C GLY A 129 -26.87 -13.38 11.05
N PHE A 130 -26.13 -13.82 10.03
CA PHE A 130 -26.03 -13.17 8.72
C PHE A 130 -26.64 -14.03 7.62
N ASP A 131 -27.27 -13.38 6.64
CA ASP A 131 -27.84 -14.02 5.46
C ASP A 131 -26.77 -14.35 4.41
N ALA A 132 -25.64 -13.61 4.39
CA ALA A 132 -24.53 -13.82 3.46
C ALA A 132 -23.21 -13.28 4.02
N TYR A 133 -22.11 -13.76 3.43
CA TYR A 133 -20.73 -13.39 3.79
C TYR A 133 -19.95 -12.98 2.56
N CYS A 134 -19.16 -11.91 2.67
CA CYS A 134 -18.22 -11.45 1.66
C CYS A 134 -16.80 -11.51 2.23
N ILE A 135 -15.95 -12.38 1.69
CA ILE A 135 -14.56 -12.53 2.15
C ILE A 135 -13.66 -11.60 1.35
N CYS A 136 -13.08 -10.61 2.03
CA CYS A 136 -12.26 -9.53 1.46
C CYS A 136 -10.91 -9.37 2.19
N THR A 137 -10.33 -10.47 2.66
CA THR A 137 -9.14 -10.49 3.53
C THR A 137 -7.83 -10.12 2.85
N GLY A 138 -7.83 -9.97 1.52
CA GLY A 138 -6.63 -9.68 0.75
C GLY A 138 -5.64 -10.85 0.75
N THR A 139 -4.36 -10.57 0.52
CA THR A 139 -3.26 -11.53 0.49
C THR A 139 -2.14 -11.08 1.43
N PRO A 140 -2.28 -11.32 2.75
CA PRO A 140 -1.32 -10.82 3.75
C PRO A 140 0.01 -11.57 3.75
N THR A 141 0.08 -12.77 3.16
CA THR A 141 1.31 -13.57 3.13
C THR A 141 2.28 -12.99 2.13
N ALA A 142 3.43 -12.52 2.63
CA ALA A 142 4.49 -12.00 1.79
C ALA A 142 5.17 -13.12 1.00
N ARG A 143 5.60 -12.81 -0.24
CA ARG A 143 6.54 -13.68 -0.96
C ARG A 143 7.90 -13.55 -0.29
N ASP A 144 8.46 -14.65 0.16
CA ASP A 144 9.78 -14.67 0.78
C ASP A 144 10.87 -15.01 -0.24
N LEU A 145 12.10 -14.64 0.13
CA LEU A 145 13.31 -14.93 -0.62
C LEU A 145 14.00 -16.12 0.05
N SER A 146 13.74 -17.33 -0.46
CA SER A 146 14.26 -18.59 0.11
C SER A 146 15.72 -18.83 -0.28
N ILE A 147 16.62 -17.99 0.24
CA ILE A 147 18.07 -18.08 0.02
C ILE A 147 18.82 -18.25 1.35
N PRO A 148 20.04 -18.83 1.36
CA PRO A 148 20.84 -18.99 2.56
C PRO A 148 21.04 -17.68 3.33
N GLY A 149 20.97 -17.74 4.65
CA GLY A 149 21.14 -16.58 5.54
C GLY A 149 19.87 -15.75 5.74
N ARG A 150 18.70 -16.19 5.24
CA ARG A 150 17.43 -15.49 5.40
C ARG A 150 17.02 -15.29 6.87
N GLU A 151 17.49 -16.17 7.75
CA GLU A 151 17.25 -16.16 9.19
C GLU A 151 18.06 -15.10 9.96
N LEU A 152 19.00 -14.43 9.31
CA LEU A 152 19.82 -13.40 9.95
C LEU A 152 19.00 -12.19 10.39
N LYS A 153 19.31 -11.67 11.56
CA LYS A 153 18.66 -10.44 12.08
C LYS A 153 18.95 -9.24 11.17
N GLY A 154 17.95 -8.41 10.97
CA GLY A 154 18.02 -7.21 10.14
C GLY A 154 17.47 -7.38 8.73
N ILE A 155 16.88 -8.54 8.43
CA ILE A 155 16.15 -8.81 7.19
C ILE A 155 14.66 -8.81 7.52
N HIS A 156 13.91 -7.87 6.94
CA HIS A 156 12.51 -7.61 7.25
C HIS A 156 11.65 -7.64 5.99
N PHE A 157 10.40 -8.02 6.14
CA PHE A 157 9.41 -7.78 5.10
C PHE A 157 9.04 -6.29 5.03
N ALA A 158 8.79 -5.82 3.82
CA ALA A 158 8.42 -4.43 3.57
C ALA A 158 7.21 -3.97 4.41
N LEU A 159 6.15 -4.77 4.42
CA LEU A 159 4.93 -4.44 5.16
C LEU A 159 5.13 -4.44 6.67
N GLU A 160 6.06 -5.21 7.22
CA GLU A 160 6.42 -5.15 8.64
C GLU A 160 6.92 -3.75 9.02
N MET A 161 7.85 -3.20 8.23
CA MET A 161 8.38 -1.86 8.43
C MET A 161 7.33 -0.77 8.20
N LEU A 162 6.58 -0.87 7.10
CA LEU A 162 5.59 0.15 6.71
C LEU A 162 4.42 0.20 7.68
N ALA A 163 3.87 -0.95 8.07
CA ALA A 163 2.78 -1.03 9.02
C ALA A 163 3.19 -0.53 10.42
N GLN A 164 4.39 -0.90 10.86
CA GLN A 164 4.92 -0.40 12.12
C GLN A 164 5.10 1.12 12.10
N GLN A 165 5.66 1.67 11.02
CA GLN A 165 5.86 3.12 10.89
C GLN A 165 4.51 3.88 10.89
N ASN A 166 3.51 3.38 10.19
CA ASN A 166 2.18 4.00 10.18
C ASN A 166 1.54 3.96 11.57
N ARG A 167 1.62 2.83 12.28
CA ARG A 167 1.12 2.70 13.66
C ARG A 167 1.84 3.64 14.64
N ILE A 168 3.15 3.83 14.46
CA ILE A 168 3.91 4.81 15.27
C ILE A 168 3.38 6.24 15.02
N LEU A 169 3.11 6.59 13.78
CA LEU A 169 2.54 7.90 13.44
C LEU A 169 1.12 8.09 13.98
N GLU A 170 0.37 7.01 14.18
CA GLU A 170 -0.93 6.99 14.85
C GLU A 170 -0.83 6.90 16.39
N GLY A 171 0.38 6.99 16.96
CA GLY A 171 0.63 7.08 18.39
C GLY A 171 0.93 5.76 19.10
N GLN A 172 1.04 4.64 18.37
CA GLN A 172 1.42 3.37 18.97
C GLN A 172 2.92 3.34 19.30
N THR A 173 3.26 2.62 20.36
CA THR A 173 4.65 2.43 20.80
C THR A 173 5.07 0.98 20.65
N PHE A 174 6.32 0.76 20.28
CA PHE A 174 6.90 -0.58 20.12
C PHE A 174 8.13 -0.75 21.00
N PRO A 175 8.35 -1.95 21.56
CA PRO A 175 9.59 -2.27 22.25
C PRO A 175 10.81 -2.06 21.35
N LYS A 176 11.92 -1.58 21.92
CA LYS A 176 13.15 -1.25 21.15
C LYS A 176 13.70 -2.44 20.36
N ASP A 177 13.59 -3.63 20.89
CA ASP A 177 14.04 -4.89 20.25
C ASP A 177 13.18 -5.34 19.09
N LYS A 178 11.92 -4.88 19.01
CA LYS A 178 10.97 -5.14 17.93
C LYS A 178 10.87 -4.00 16.92
N LEU A 179 11.60 -2.91 17.16
CA LEU A 179 11.52 -1.73 16.31
C LEU A 179 12.32 -1.92 15.02
N VAL A 180 11.64 -1.92 13.89
CA VAL A 180 12.26 -1.85 12.54
C VAL A 180 12.52 -0.39 12.21
N ASN A 181 13.78 0.03 12.26
CA ASN A 181 14.17 1.42 12.08
C ASN A 181 15.44 1.54 11.25
N ALA A 182 15.43 2.44 10.26
CA ALA A 182 16.54 2.68 9.35
C ALA A 182 17.54 3.75 9.84
N LYS A 183 17.27 4.44 10.96
CA LYS A 183 18.10 5.54 11.45
C LYS A 183 19.56 5.12 11.60
N GLY A 184 20.46 5.85 10.92
CA GLY A 184 21.91 5.61 10.97
C GLY A 184 22.37 4.32 10.29
N LYS A 185 21.51 3.63 9.55
CA LYS A 185 21.83 2.36 8.87
C LYS A 185 21.96 2.54 7.36
N LYS A 186 22.73 1.65 6.73
CA LYS A 186 22.68 1.42 5.29
C LYS A 186 21.55 0.44 5.00
N VAL A 187 20.63 0.84 4.15
CA VAL A 187 19.43 0.06 3.84
C VAL A 187 19.51 -0.48 2.41
N LEU A 188 19.23 -1.76 2.26
CA LEU A 188 19.05 -2.41 0.97
C LEU A 188 17.59 -2.80 0.80
N VAL A 189 16.97 -2.32 -0.27
CA VAL A 189 15.60 -2.66 -0.67
C VAL A 189 15.67 -3.63 -1.84
N ILE A 190 15.11 -4.82 -1.68
CA ILE A 190 15.08 -5.86 -2.70
C ILE A 190 13.70 -5.83 -3.37
N GLY A 191 13.68 -5.45 -4.65
CA GLY A 191 12.48 -5.32 -5.47
C GLY A 191 12.20 -3.88 -5.92
N GLY A 192 11.73 -3.73 -7.17
CA GLY A 192 11.53 -2.45 -7.86
C GLY A 192 10.11 -1.92 -7.87
N GLY A 193 9.17 -2.59 -7.20
CA GLY A 193 7.75 -2.22 -7.19
C GLY A 193 7.42 -1.03 -6.28
N ASP A 194 6.13 -0.63 -6.27
CA ASP A 194 5.65 0.50 -5.47
C ASP A 194 5.89 0.32 -3.97
N THR A 195 5.76 -0.90 -3.45
CA THR A 195 6.08 -1.21 -2.04
C THR A 195 7.56 -0.97 -1.73
N GLY A 196 8.47 -1.33 -2.65
CA GLY A 196 9.90 -1.02 -2.52
C GLY A 196 10.16 0.49 -2.50
N SER A 197 9.48 1.25 -3.36
CA SER A 197 9.52 2.72 -3.36
C SER A 197 9.04 3.29 -2.02
N ASP A 198 7.99 2.74 -1.42
CA ASP A 198 7.49 3.15 -0.11
C ASP A 198 8.52 2.90 1.01
N CYS A 199 9.22 1.77 0.94
CA CYS A 199 10.32 1.47 1.86
C CYS A 199 11.50 2.44 1.71
N ILE A 200 11.81 2.87 0.47
CA ILE A 200 12.87 3.86 0.22
C ILE A 200 12.52 5.18 0.92
N GLY A 201 11.37 5.78 0.61
CA GLY A 201 10.96 7.05 1.20
C GLY A 201 10.85 6.98 2.72
N THR A 202 10.32 5.87 3.26
CA THR A 202 10.26 5.65 4.70
C THR A 202 11.66 5.56 5.32
N SER A 203 12.60 4.83 4.70
CA SER A 203 13.98 4.69 5.19
C SER A 203 14.73 6.01 5.18
N VAL A 204 14.61 6.81 4.12
CA VAL A 204 15.23 8.13 4.02
C VAL A 204 14.69 9.03 5.13
N ARG A 205 13.37 9.09 5.32
CA ARG A 205 12.72 9.91 6.36
C ARG A 205 13.01 9.44 7.78
N GLN A 206 13.32 8.16 7.98
CA GLN A 206 13.83 7.65 9.26
C GLN A 206 15.30 8.01 9.52
N GLY A 207 16.02 8.57 8.53
CA GLY A 207 17.42 8.96 8.66
C GLY A 207 18.41 7.84 8.36
N ALA A 208 18.15 7.02 7.35
CA ALA A 208 19.14 6.08 6.81
C ALA A 208 20.37 6.82 6.28
N THR A 209 21.57 6.25 6.46
CA THR A 209 22.82 6.84 5.93
C THR A 209 22.96 6.65 4.42
N SER A 210 22.35 5.59 3.89
CA SER A 210 22.20 5.34 2.45
C SER A 210 21.08 4.35 2.21
N VAL A 211 20.40 4.49 1.06
CA VAL A 211 19.40 3.54 0.60
C VAL A 211 19.81 3.07 -0.80
N THR A 212 19.87 1.75 -0.98
CA THR A 212 20.10 1.13 -2.28
C THR A 212 18.92 0.23 -2.61
N GLN A 213 18.41 0.32 -3.84
CA GLN A 213 17.38 -0.58 -4.36
C GLN A 213 18.00 -1.48 -5.42
N ILE A 214 17.69 -2.77 -5.36
CA ILE A 214 18.08 -3.73 -6.40
C ILE A 214 16.83 -4.37 -7.01
N GLU A 215 16.90 -4.64 -8.31
CA GLU A 215 15.84 -5.25 -9.10
C GLU A 215 16.42 -6.38 -9.95
N ILE A 216 15.72 -7.51 -9.98
CA ILE A 216 16.09 -8.66 -10.80
C ILE A 216 15.90 -8.38 -12.31
N MET A 217 14.85 -7.62 -12.63
CA MET A 217 14.53 -7.28 -14.00
C MET A 217 15.51 -6.27 -14.59
N PRO A 218 15.71 -6.26 -15.92
CA PRO A 218 16.45 -5.21 -16.60
C PRO A 218 15.85 -3.82 -16.36
N LYS A 219 16.70 -2.80 -16.43
CA LYS A 219 16.23 -1.41 -16.35
C LYS A 219 15.24 -1.14 -17.50
N PRO A 220 13.98 -0.76 -17.17
CA PRO A 220 13.01 -0.44 -18.22
C PRO A 220 13.47 0.76 -19.06
N PRO A 221 13.07 0.83 -20.35
CA PRO A 221 13.38 1.96 -21.22
C PRO A 221 12.68 3.24 -20.72
N VAL A 222 13.30 4.37 -21.04
CA VAL A 222 12.68 5.69 -20.83
C VAL A 222 11.76 5.96 -22.03
N GLY A 223 10.46 6.17 -21.77
CA GLY A 223 9.49 6.45 -22.83
C GLY A 223 8.85 5.18 -23.42
N HIS A 224 8.58 5.19 -24.72
CA HIS A 224 7.88 4.11 -25.41
C HIS A 224 8.66 2.78 -25.34
N ASN A 225 7.96 1.72 -25.00
CA ASN A 225 8.49 0.36 -24.99
C ASN A 225 7.78 -0.50 -26.06
N PRO A 226 8.44 -0.88 -27.17
CA PRO A 226 7.83 -1.70 -28.21
C PRO A 226 7.39 -3.09 -27.76
N SER A 227 7.97 -3.63 -26.68
CA SER A 227 7.60 -4.93 -26.14
C SER A 227 6.28 -4.92 -25.37
N THR A 228 5.77 -3.74 -25.02
CA THR A 228 4.49 -3.55 -24.32
C THR A 228 3.65 -2.47 -25.02
N PRO A 229 3.21 -2.73 -26.29
CA PRO A 229 2.37 -1.79 -27.02
C PRO A 229 0.97 -1.69 -26.37
N TRP A 230 0.28 -0.57 -26.61
CA TRP A 230 -1.13 -0.47 -26.24
C TRP A 230 -1.94 -1.65 -26.84
N PRO A 231 -2.88 -2.29 -26.10
CA PRO A 231 -3.43 -1.92 -24.80
C PRO A 231 -2.70 -2.53 -23.57
N GLN A 232 -1.50 -3.07 -23.74
CA GLN A 232 -0.75 -3.65 -22.63
C GLN A 232 -0.29 -2.56 -21.64
N TRP A 233 -0.12 -2.95 -20.37
CA TRP A 233 0.45 -2.06 -19.36
C TRP A 233 1.89 -1.68 -19.75
N PRO A 234 2.22 -0.38 -19.84
CA PRO A 234 3.54 0.02 -20.33
C PRO A 234 4.62 -0.26 -19.29
N VAL A 235 5.57 -1.13 -19.65
CA VAL A 235 6.80 -1.38 -18.87
C VAL A 235 7.83 -0.30 -19.23
N VAL A 236 7.78 0.82 -18.53
CA VAL A 236 8.67 1.97 -18.73
C VAL A 236 9.33 2.37 -17.42
N PHE A 237 10.52 2.99 -17.51
CA PHE A 237 11.24 3.49 -16.36
C PHE A 237 10.41 4.54 -15.60
N LYS A 238 10.22 4.30 -14.32
CA LYS A 238 9.47 5.19 -13.42
C LYS A 238 10.36 5.63 -12.28
N THR A 239 10.31 6.92 -11.99
CA THR A 239 10.86 7.51 -10.76
C THR A 239 9.70 8.07 -9.96
N THR A 240 9.64 7.75 -8.68
CA THR A 240 8.66 8.29 -7.75
C THR A 240 9.32 9.35 -6.88
N SER A 241 8.53 10.17 -6.20
CA SER A 241 9.04 11.15 -5.23
C SER A 241 9.93 10.51 -4.17
N SER A 242 9.62 9.28 -3.74
CA SER A 242 10.48 8.54 -2.79
C SER A 242 11.88 8.23 -3.33
N HIS A 243 12.02 7.95 -4.63
CA HIS A 243 13.33 7.77 -5.24
C HIS A 243 14.12 9.08 -5.32
N GLU A 244 13.43 10.19 -5.52
CA GLU A 244 14.02 11.54 -5.60
C GLU A 244 14.53 12.03 -4.23
N GLU A 245 13.98 11.53 -3.13
CA GLU A 245 14.48 11.81 -1.77
C GLU A 245 15.89 11.26 -1.51
N GLY A 246 16.37 10.30 -2.28
CA GLY A 246 17.74 9.77 -2.24
C GLY A 246 17.81 8.24 -2.23
N CYS A 247 18.15 7.68 -3.41
CA CYS A 247 18.30 6.24 -3.56
C CYS A 247 19.24 5.90 -4.72
N THR A 248 20.16 4.96 -4.50
CA THR A 248 20.91 4.33 -5.60
C THR A 248 20.12 3.13 -6.10
N ARG A 249 19.87 3.05 -7.41
CA ARG A 249 19.09 1.96 -8.03
C ARG A 249 19.99 1.11 -8.92
N ARG A 250 19.86 -0.21 -8.82
CA ARG A 250 20.59 -1.20 -9.62
C ARG A 250 19.61 -2.25 -10.17
N TRP A 251 19.88 -2.72 -11.38
CA TRP A 251 19.05 -3.68 -12.11
C TRP A 251 19.85 -4.90 -12.51
N CYS A 252 19.18 -5.94 -13.01
CA CYS A 252 19.78 -7.21 -13.43
C CYS A 252 20.58 -7.88 -12.29
N LEU A 253 20.07 -7.85 -11.06
CA LEU A 253 20.77 -8.44 -9.90
C LEU A 253 19.90 -9.51 -9.25
N THR A 254 20.36 -10.75 -9.28
CA THR A 254 19.79 -11.88 -8.54
C THR A 254 20.41 -11.96 -7.15
N SER A 255 19.56 -12.12 -6.15
CA SER A 255 19.98 -12.31 -4.75
C SER A 255 20.27 -13.77 -4.50
N ASN A 256 21.49 -14.12 -4.11
CA ASN A 256 21.92 -15.51 -3.96
C ASN A 256 22.08 -15.94 -2.50
N GLN A 257 22.59 -15.07 -1.64
CA GLN A 257 22.86 -15.39 -0.24
C GLN A 257 22.98 -14.14 0.61
N PHE A 258 22.40 -14.18 1.80
CA PHE A 258 22.72 -13.21 2.86
C PHE A 258 23.93 -13.69 3.68
N LEU A 259 24.88 -12.81 3.86
CA LEU A 259 26.05 -13.07 4.70
C LEU A 259 25.97 -12.22 5.96
N GLY A 260 26.34 -12.81 7.09
CA GLY A 260 26.20 -12.16 8.39
C GLY A 260 27.44 -12.29 9.28
N LYS A 261 27.51 -11.41 10.26
CA LYS A 261 28.48 -11.48 11.36
C LYS A 261 27.71 -11.38 12.68
N ASN A 262 28.02 -12.27 13.64
CA ASN A 262 27.36 -12.31 14.95
C ASN A 262 25.81 -12.39 14.84
N GLY A 263 25.29 -13.19 13.91
CA GLY A 263 23.85 -13.39 13.71
C GLY A 263 23.10 -12.21 13.09
N LYS A 264 23.79 -11.18 12.58
CA LYS A 264 23.21 -10.02 11.90
C LYS A 264 23.67 -9.97 10.45
N VAL A 265 22.78 -9.60 9.53
CA VAL A 265 23.10 -9.41 8.12
C VAL A 265 24.09 -8.24 7.97
N CYS A 266 25.10 -8.42 7.11
CA CYS A 266 26.05 -7.37 6.77
C CYS A 266 26.29 -7.24 5.25
N LEU A 267 25.97 -8.25 4.47
CA LEU A 267 26.17 -8.28 3.02
C LEU A 267 25.09 -9.13 2.35
N LEU A 268 24.67 -8.75 1.15
CA LEU A 268 23.96 -9.60 0.20
C LEU A 268 24.91 -9.95 -0.94
N TYR A 269 25.14 -11.25 -1.16
CA TYR A 269 25.82 -11.73 -2.36
C TYR A 269 24.84 -11.79 -3.51
N THR A 270 25.20 -11.16 -4.61
CA THR A 270 24.39 -11.06 -5.83
C THR A 270 25.20 -11.53 -7.03
N SER A 271 24.51 -12.03 -8.06
CA SER A 271 25.04 -12.25 -9.41
C SER A 271 24.21 -11.49 -10.42
N ASP A 272 24.70 -11.41 -11.66
CA ASP A 272 23.90 -10.90 -12.76
C ASP A 272 22.68 -11.80 -12.98
N ALA A 273 21.54 -11.20 -13.24
CA ALA A 273 20.26 -11.90 -13.44
C ALA A 273 20.00 -12.16 -14.93
N ALA A 274 21.00 -11.99 -15.77
CA ALA A 274 20.82 -11.80 -17.20
C ALA A 274 20.93 -13.09 -18.04
N ASP A 275 20.87 -14.27 -17.45
CA ASP A 275 20.92 -15.52 -18.24
C ASP A 275 19.82 -16.51 -17.87
#